data_f5074ad5b058cc90575a90f5b03f97bc
#
_entry.id   f5074ad5b058cc90575a90f5b03f97bc
#
_cell.length_a   1.000
_cell.length_b   1.000
_cell.length_c   1.000
_cell.angle_alpha   90.00
_cell.angle_beta   90.00
_cell.angle_gamma   90.00
#
_symmetry.space_group_name_H-M   'P 1'
#
loop_
_entity.id
_entity.type
_entity.pdbx_description
1 polymer ?
#
loop_
_entity_poly.entity_id
_entity_poly.type
_entity_poly.pdbx_seq_one_letter_code
_entity_poly.pdbx_strand_id
1 'polypeptide(L)'
;MSVVWDGITARQVLHEDHAARRHDLADAAKGYEWTKVLSLLEADPALANTTRPDGQSLYAPLHQAAHGNAPQEVCEALIRLGTWRTLENARGERAVDVAERLGHDRLMAILEPVRVSRVPFGVLRKIQEHFHAVIRGRADDLVRDARLRLPEIAHLLETPLDAEPAWFAVPGMYGGFAYRLVADGANARLVAESWCRVVEGSGQRHEITSAGTRLVDEGFV
;
A
#
# COMPACT_ATOMS: atom_id res chain seq x y z
N MET A 1 9.08 -4.13 11.35
CA MET A 1 7.93 -4.92 10.83
C MET A 1 7.87 -4.72 9.33
N SER A 2 7.76 -5.82 8.57
CA SER A 2 7.56 -5.72 7.12
C SER A 2 6.21 -5.05 6.81
N VAL A 3 6.21 -4.12 5.88
CA VAL A 3 5.01 -3.43 5.41
C VAL A 3 4.24 -4.38 4.51
N VAL A 4 2.96 -4.62 4.81
CA VAL A 4 2.11 -5.50 4.01
C VAL A 4 1.07 -4.68 3.26
N TRP A 5 0.99 -4.90 1.95
CA TRP A 5 -0.08 -4.42 1.08
C TRP A 5 -0.83 -5.61 0.52
N ASP A 6 -2.10 -5.75 0.80
CA ASP A 6 -2.91 -6.84 0.25
C ASP A 6 -3.71 -6.44 -0.99
N GLY A 7 -3.95 -5.15 -1.19
CA GLY A 7 -4.66 -4.62 -2.34
C GLY A 7 -6.12 -5.07 -2.48
N ILE A 8 -6.68 -5.78 -1.51
CA ILE A 8 -8.02 -6.34 -1.60
C ILE A 8 -9.07 -5.24 -1.47
N THR A 9 -9.87 -5.07 -2.51
CA THR A 9 -10.99 -4.11 -2.55
C THR A 9 -12.35 -4.80 -2.62
N ALA A 10 -12.40 -6.07 -3.05
CA ALA A 10 -13.64 -6.81 -3.24
C ALA A 10 -13.97 -7.70 -2.03
N ARG A 11 -15.22 -7.61 -1.54
CA ARG A 11 -15.73 -8.40 -0.40
C ARG A 11 -15.59 -9.92 -0.65
N GLN A 12 -15.85 -10.36 -1.87
CA GLN A 12 -15.86 -11.78 -2.24
C GLN A 12 -14.51 -12.50 -2.09
N VAL A 13 -13.40 -11.75 -1.99
CA VAL A 13 -12.03 -12.30 -1.83
C VAL A 13 -11.71 -12.55 -0.36
N LEU A 14 -12.47 -11.96 0.55
CA LEU A 14 -12.23 -12.01 1.99
C LEU A 14 -13.08 -13.11 2.66
N HIS A 15 -12.47 -13.81 3.61
CA HIS A 15 -13.25 -14.58 4.58
C HIS A 15 -14.17 -13.64 5.39
N GLU A 16 -15.28 -14.18 5.89
CA GLU A 16 -16.32 -13.39 6.54
C GLU A 16 -15.80 -12.55 7.71
N ASP A 17 -14.98 -13.13 8.59
CA ASP A 17 -14.38 -12.45 9.73
C ASP A 17 -13.45 -11.30 9.31
N HIS A 18 -12.68 -11.47 8.25
CA HIS A 18 -11.80 -10.43 7.72
C HIS A 18 -12.60 -9.29 7.08
N ALA A 19 -13.65 -9.62 6.35
CA ALA A 19 -14.55 -8.62 5.78
C ALA A 19 -15.27 -7.84 6.88
N ALA A 20 -15.76 -8.51 7.91
CA ALA A 20 -16.42 -7.87 9.05
C ALA A 20 -15.49 -6.87 9.76
N ARG A 21 -14.23 -7.27 10.05
CA ARG A 21 -13.24 -6.36 10.66
C ARG A 21 -12.95 -5.12 9.81
N ARG A 22 -12.86 -5.28 8.48
CA ARG A 22 -12.66 -4.13 7.58
C ARG A 22 -13.87 -3.22 7.51
N HIS A 23 -15.08 -3.78 7.52
CA HIS A 23 -16.29 -2.99 7.59
C HIS A 23 -16.36 -2.23 8.91
N ASP A 24 -16.08 -2.88 10.04
CA ASP A 24 -16.10 -2.25 11.37
C ASP A 24 -15.08 -1.09 11.47
N LEU A 25 -13.85 -1.30 10.98
CA LEU A 25 -12.85 -0.23 10.90
C LEU A 25 -13.31 0.92 10.00
N ALA A 26 -13.83 0.61 8.81
CA ALA A 26 -14.27 1.63 7.86
C ALA A 26 -15.48 2.42 8.37
N ASP A 27 -16.41 1.76 9.09
CA ASP A 27 -17.57 2.41 9.73
C ASP A 27 -17.13 3.31 10.88
N ALA A 28 -16.28 2.81 11.78
CA ALA A 28 -15.72 3.60 12.87
C ALA A 28 -14.94 4.82 12.33
N ALA A 29 -14.11 4.66 11.31
CA ALA A 29 -13.35 5.75 10.71
C ALA A 29 -14.27 6.78 10.03
N LYS A 30 -15.33 6.34 9.32
CA LYS A 30 -16.33 7.21 8.71
C LYS A 30 -17.19 7.93 9.74
N GLY A 31 -17.43 7.29 10.89
CA GLY A 31 -18.14 7.87 12.03
C GLY A 31 -17.26 8.75 12.92
N TYR A 32 -15.94 8.86 12.60
CA TYR A 32 -14.95 9.59 13.38
C TYR A 32 -14.79 9.08 14.82
N GLU A 33 -15.04 7.79 15.04
CA GLU A 33 -14.89 7.08 16.32
C GLU A 33 -13.41 6.74 16.58
N TRP A 34 -12.55 7.75 16.74
CA TRP A 34 -11.09 7.60 16.70
C TRP A 34 -10.55 6.63 17.74
N THR A 35 -11.11 6.62 18.96
CA THR A 35 -10.70 5.66 19.99
C THR A 35 -10.90 4.22 19.53
N LYS A 36 -12.03 3.93 18.87
CA LYS A 36 -12.31 2.60 18.31
C LYS A 36 -11.37 2.28 17.13
N VAL A 37 -11.16 3.25 16.24
CA VAL A 37 -10.23 3.11 15.10
C VAL A 37 -8.84 2.74 15.57
N LEU A 38 -8.29 3.46 16.54
CA LEU A 38 -6.95 3.20 17.06
C LEU A 38 -6.87 1.84 17.74
N SER A 39 -7.85 1.47 18.56
CA SER A 39 -7.91 0.15 19.21
C SER A 39 -7.95 -1.01 18.20
N LEU A 40 -8.71 -0.86 17.09
CA LEU A 40 -8.76 -1.87 16.03
C LEU A 40 -7.42 -2.02 15.32
N LEU A 41 -6.71 -0.91 15.07
CA LEU A 41 -5.40 -0.92 14.42
C LEU A 41 -4.26 -1.38 15.34
N GLU A 42 -4.37 -1.13 16.65
CA GLU A 42 -3.44 -1.68 17.65
C GLU A 42 -3.57 -3.21 17.73
N ALA A 43 -4.80 -3.73 17.62
CA ALA A 43 -5.07 -5.15 17.61
C ALA A 43 -4.64 -5.84 16.30
N ASP A 44 -4.77 -5.15 15.17
CA ASP A 44 -4.42 -5.66 13.84
C ASP A 44 -3.85 -4.54 12.94
N PRO A 45 -2.53 -4.25 13.03
CA PRO A 45 -1.88 -3.21 12.22
C PRO A 45 -1.95 -3.45 10.70
N ALA A 46 -2.20 -4.69 10.25
CA ALA A 46 -2.36 -5.00 8.82
C ALA A 46 -3.57 -4.28 8.20
N LEU A 47 -4.51 -3.82 9.02
CA LEU A 47 -5.68 -3.06 8.57
C LEU A 47 -5.38 -1.59 8.26
N ALA A 48 -4.20 -1.06 8.62
CA ALA A 48 -3.89 0.38 8.60
C ALA A 48 -4.13 1.06 7.24
N ASN A 49 -3.87 0.33 6.14
CA ASN A 49 -4.02 0.85 4.77
C ASN A 49 -5.18 0.19 4.00
N THR A 50 -6.05 -0.53 4.70
CA THR A 50 -7.21 -1.15 4.07
C THR A 50 -8.33 -0.14 3.82
N THR A 51 -9.17 -0.47 2.85
CA THR A 51 -10.36 0.31 2.51
C THR A 51 -11.62 -0.51 2.78
N ARG A 52 -12.77 0.13 2.79
CA ARG A 52 -14.05 -0.59 2.86
C ARG A 52 -14.16 -1.57 1.68
N PRO A 53 -14.40 -2.86 1.93
CA PRO A 53 -14.71 -3.81 0.85
C PRO A 53 -15.90 -3.33 0.01
N ASP A 54 -15.76 -3.41 -1.32
CA ASP A 54 -16.71 -2.89 -2.32
C ASP A 54 -16.99 -1.38 -2.23
N GLY A 55 -16.18 -0.64 -1.46
CA GLY A 55 -16.28 0.81 -1.34
C GLY A 55 -15.73 1.52 -2.56
N GLN A 56 -16.46 2.53 -3.07
CA GLN A 56 -16.07 3.27 -4.27
C GLN A 56 -15.02 4.35 -4.00
N SER A 57 -14.97 4.91 -2.79
CA SER A 57 -14.08 6.04 -2.47
C SER A 57 -12.64 5.65 -2.26
N LEU A 58 -12.35 4.39 -1.90
CA LEU A 58 -11.06 3.87 -1.47
C LEU A 58 -10.42 4.69 -0.34
N TYR A 59 -11.23 5.24 0.56
CA TYR A 59 -10.74 5.92 1.75
C TYR A 59 -10.20 4.90 2.76
N ALA A 60 -8.92 5.03 3.09
CA ALA A 60 -8.28 4.38 4.24
C ALA A 60 -8.46 5.25 5.51
N PRO A 61 -8.14 4.75 6.71
CA PRO A 61 -8.31 5.49 7.96
C PRO A 61 -7.71 6.90 7.95
N LEU A 62 -6.51 7.09 7.36
CA LEU A 62 -5.87 8.41 7.30
C LEU A 62 -6.63 9.40 6.38
N HIS A 63 -7.26 8.92 5.29
CA HIS A 63 -8.14 9.75 4.47
C HIS A 63 -9.39 10.19 5.24
N GLN A 64 -9.97 9.30 6.07
CA GLN A 64 -11.11 9.66 6.91
C GLN A 64 -10.72 10.68 7.99
N ALA A 65 -9.51 10.54 8.57
CA ALA A 65 -8.98 11.51 9.53
C ALA A 65 -8.78 12.89 8.88
N ALA A 66 -8.21 12.92 7.68
CA ALA A 66 -8.10 14.16 6.90
C ALA A 66 -9.46 14.77 6.56
N HIS A 67 -10.42 13.94 6.14
CA HIS A 67 -11.78 14.38 5.79
C HIS A 67 -12.55 14.92 7.00
N GLY A 68 -12.48 14.26 8.15
CA GLY A 68 -13.18 14.63 9.37
C GLY A 68 -12.47 15.70 10.20
N ASN A 69 -11.37 16.30 9.70
CA ASN A 69 -10.56 17.26 10.45
C ASN A 69 -10.18 16.74 11.84
N ALA A 70 -9.70 15.49 11.91
CA ALA A 70 -9.37 14.82 13.15
C ALA A 70 -8.34 15.62 13.98
N PRO A 71 -8.26 15.44 15.31
CA PRO A 71 -7.15 15.95 16.10
C PRO A 71 -5.78 15.51 15.54
N GLN A 72 -4.77 16.35 15.64
CA GLN A 72 -3.42 16.03 15.13
C GLN A 72 -2.86 14.74 15.76
N GLU A 73 -3.10 14.55 17.05
CA GLU A 73 -2.68 13.40 17.82
C GLU A 73 -3.26 12.08 17.27
N VAL A 74 -4.47 12.14 16.68
CA VAL A 74 -5.09 11.00 15.98
C VAL A 74 -4.33 10.69 14.69
N CYS A 75 -4.02 11.71 13.88
CA CYS A 75 -3.24 11.53 12.66
C CYS A 75 -1.84 10.97 12.97
N GLU A 76 -1.17 11.49 14.02
CA GLU A 76 0.12 10.97 14.48
C GLU A 76 0.03 9.50 14.92
N ALA A 77 -1.02 9.15 15.66
CA ALA A 77 -1.23 7.77 16.11
C ALA A 77 -1.47 6.84 14.92
N LEU A 78 -2.31 7.22 13.96
CA LEU A 78 -2.54 6.46 12.73
C LEU A 78 -1.25 6.23 11.94
N ILE A 79 -0.41 7.28 11.80
CA ILE A 79 0.88 7.18 11.10
C ILE A 79 1.84 6.24 11.85
N ARG A 80 1.91 6.31 13.19
CA ARG A 80 2.72 5.37 14.00
C ARG A 80 2.24 3.93 13.87
N LEU A 81 0.94 3.71 13.65
CA LEU A 81 0.34 2.39 13.41
C LEU A 81 0.50 1.92 11.96
N GLY A 82 1.21 2.66 11.10
CA GLY A 82 1.61 2.23 9.78
C GLY A 82 0.70 2.69 8.64
N THR A 83 -0.16 3.69 8.86
CA THR A 83 -0.89 4.30 7.73
C THR A 83 0.06 5.10 6.84
N TRP A 84 -0.12 4.97 5.52
CA TRP A 84 0.72 5.65 4.53
C TRP A 84 0.17 7.04 4.19
N ARG A 85 1.01 8.06 4.33
CA ARG A 85 0.69 9.42 3.88
C ARG A 85 0.56 9.51 2.35
N THR A 86 1.22 8.60 1.65
CA THR A 86 1.32 8.57 0.18
C THR A 86 0.19 7.80 -0.50
N LEU A 87 -0.64 7.06 0.27
CA LEU A 87 -1.74 6.27 -0.29
C LEU A 87 -2.77 7.19 -0.94
N GLU A 88 -3.17 6.85 -2.18
CA GLU A 88 -4.18 7.60 -2.93
C GLU A 88 -5.58 6.99 -2.75
N ASN A 89 -6.60 7.81 -2.78
CA ASN A 89 -8.00 7.38 -2.84
C ASN A 89 -8.45 7.16 -4.30
N ALA A 90 -9.74 6.89 -4.54
CA ALA A 90 -10.28 6.68 -5.89
C ALA A 90 -10.21 7.93 -6.81
N ARG A 91 -9.89 9.11 -6.28
CA ARG A 91 -9.70 10.35 -7.04
C ARG A 91 -8.23 10.67 -7.29
N GLY A 92 -7.31 9.81 -6.86
CA GLY A 92 -5.88 10.09 -6.86
C GLY A 92 -5.46 11.10 -5.79
N GLU A 93 -6.27 11.32 -4.74
CA GLU A 93 -5.97 12.24 -3.64
C GLU A 93 -5.34 11.46 -2.48
N ARG A 94 -4.21 11.93 -1.97
CA ARG A 94 -3.62 11.51 -0.69
C ARG A 94 -4.41 12.13 0.47
N ALA A 95 -4.16 11.70 1.68
CA ALA A 95 -4.80 12.29 2.86
C ALA A 95 -4.53 13.81 2.98
N VAL A 96 -3.32 14.28 2.65
CA VAL A 96 -2.99 15.71 2.63
C VAL A 96 -3.81 16.46 1.60
N ASP A 97 -4.01 15.92 0.40
CA ASP A 97 -4.78 16.55 -0.68
C ASP A 97 -6.27 16.67 -0.30
N VAL A 98 -6.79 15.68 0.46
CA VAL A 98 -8.16 15.75 1.03
C VAL A 98 -8.26 16.86 2.08
N ALA A 99 -7.26 17.00 2.96
CA ALA A 99 -7.23 18.06 3.97
C ALA A 99 -7.15 19.45 3.31
N GLU A 100 -6.27 19.63 2.30
CA GLU A 100 -6.14 20.86 1.51
C GLU A 100 -7.46 21.26 0.86
N ARG A 101 -8.10 20.35 0.14
CA ARG A 101 -9.39 20.60 -0.53
C ARG A 101 -10.51 21.02 0.44
N LEU A 102 -10.45 20.58 1.69
CA LEU A 102 -11.44 20.88 2.72
C LEU A 102 -11.04 22.07 3.63
N GLY A 103 -9.87 22.68 3.42
CA GLY A 103 -9.38 23.80 4.21
C GLY A 103 -8.95 23.41 5.64
N HIS A 104 -8.48 22.18 5.83
CA HIS A 104 -8.05 21.66 7.12
C HIS A 104 -6.55 21.92 7.33
N ASP A 105 -6.12 23.18 7.22
CA ASP A 105 -4.72 23.63 7.16
C ASP A 105 -3.84 23.09 8.31
N ARG A 106 -4.40 22.93 9.50
CA ARG A 106 -3.68 22.42 10.67
C ARG A 106 -3.16 20.98 10.48
N LEU A 107 -3.74 20.22 9.54
CA LEU A 107 -3.35 18.84 9.26
C LEU A 107 -2.28 18.73 8.17
N MET A 108 -2.05 19.79 7.40
CA MET A 108 -1.15 19.76 6.25
C MET A 108 0.25 19.27 6.61
N ALA A 109 0.86 19.86 7.64
CA ALA A 109 2.23 19.54 8.02
C ALA A 109 2.43 18.08 8.47
N ILE A 110 1.41 17.47 9.13
CA ILE A 110 1.50 16.11 9.61
C ILE A 110 1.17 15.08 8.53
N LEU A 111 0.29 15.44 7.59
CA LEU A 111 -0.14 14.57 6.50
C LEU A 111 0.80 14.61 5.29
N GLU A 112 1.64 15.64 5.16
CA GLU A 112 2.63 15.73 4.08
C GLU A 112 3.66 14.58 4.20
N PRO A 113 3.91 13.81 3.13
CA PRO A 113 4.89 12.73 3.13
C PRO A 113 6.30 13.20 3.49
N VAL A 114 6.93 12.53 4.44
CA VAL A 114 8.31 12.82 4.88
C VAL A 114 9.29 11.97 4.08
N ARG A 115 9.87 12.53 3.02
CA ARG A 115 10.75 11.81 2.12
C ARG A 115 12.13 11.59 2.74
N VAL A 116 12.52 10.33 2.87
CA VAL A 116 13.89 9.90 3.19
C VAL A 116 14.70 9.70 1.90
N SER A 117 14.03 9.26 0.83
CA SER A 117 14.60 9.02 -0.50
C SER A 117 14.34 10.19 -1.46
N ARG A 118 15.29 10.45 -2.37
CA ARG A 118 15.27 11.57 -3.34
C ARG A 118 14.90 11.15 -4.76
N VAL A 119 14.17 10.03 -4.91
CA VAL A 119 13.74 9.56 -6.23
C VAL A 119 12.79 10.58 -6.87
N PRO A 120 13.07 11.08 -8.09
CA PRO A 120 12.16 11.97 -8.78
C PRO A 120 10.81 11.29 -9.07
N PHE A 121 9.71 12.03 -8.95
CA PHE A 121 8.36 11.48 -9.12
C PHE A 121 8.17 10.76 -10.47
N GLY A 122 8.66 11.33 -11.56
CA GLY A 122 8.57 10.71 -12.89
C GLY A 122 9.35 9.39 -13.02
N VAL A 123 10.47 9.26 -12.30
CA VAL A 123 11.26 8.01 -12.21
C VAL A 123 10.48 6.97 -11.42
N LEU A 124 9.96 7.34 -10.24
CA LEU A 124 9.19 6.44 -9.38
C LEU A 124 7.95 5.90 -10.10
N ARG A 125 7.20 6.76 -10.80
CA ARG A 125 6.02 6.37 -11.57
C ARG A 125 6.34 5.33 -12.63
N LYS A 126 7.42 5.51 -13.41
CA LYS A 126 7.85 4.52 -14.41
C LYS A 126 8.27 3.20 -13.76
N ILE A 127 8.96 3.24 -12.63
CA ILE A 127 9.31 2.04 -11.87
C ILE A 127 8.03 1.31 -11.43
N GLN A 128 7.03 2.03 -10.94
CA GLN A 128 5.75 1.45 -10.56
C GLN A 128 5.02 0.82 -11.76
N GLU A 129 4.96 1.49 -12.90
CA GLU A 129 4.37 0.97 -14.13
C GLU A 129 5.03 -0.36 -14.54
N HIS A 130 6.37 -0.42 -14.53
CA HIS A 130 7.11 -1.63 -14.84
C HIS A 130 6.93 -2.72 -13.77
N PHE A 131 6.84 -2.36 -12.49
CA PHE A 131 6.55 -3.31 -11.42
C PHE A 131 5.15 -3.93 -11.57
N HIS A 132 4.16 -3.11 -11.90
CA HIS A 132 2.81 -3.60 -12.21
C HIS A 132 2.80 -4.55 -13.41
N ALA A 133 3.63 -4.29 -14.43
CA ALA A 133 3.79 -5.21 -15.56
C ALA A 133 4.40 -6.56 -15.14
N VAL A 134 5.39 -6.56 -14.22
CA VAL A 134 5.95 -7.80 -13.64
C VAL A 134 4.88 -8.58 -12.87
N ILE A 135 4.09 -7.91 -12.03
CA ILE A 135 3.01 -8.55 -11.28
C ILE A 135 1.99 -9.18 -12.24
N ARG A 136 1.55 -8.43 -13.26
CA ARG A 136 0.62 -8.95 -14.26
C ARG A 136 1.21 -10.09 -15.07
N GLY A 137 2.47 -10.01 -15.46
CA GLY A 137 3.15 -11.10 -16.16
C GLY A 137 3.16 -12.42 -15.38
N ARG A 138 3.11 -12.36 -14.05
CA ARG A 138 3.12 -13.54 -13.17
C ARG A 138 1.74 -14.02 -12.72
N ALA A 139 0.78 -13.11 -12.57
CA ALA A 139 -0.47 -13.38 -11.85
C ALA A 139 -1.68 -12.56 -12.37
N ASP A 140 -1.74 -12.22 -13.67
CA ASP A 140 -2.77 -11.32 -14.20
C ASP A 140 -4.20 -11.82 -13.96
N ASP A 141 -4.45 -13.13 -14.19
CA ASP A 141 -5.78 -13.71 -13.95
C ASP A 141 -6.19 -13.59 -12.48
N LEU A 142 -5.28 -13.92 -11.55
CA LEU A 142 -5.55 -13.81 -10.10
C LEU A 142 -5.80 -12.35 -9.69
N VAL A 143 -5.02 -11.40 -10.24
CA VAL A 143 -5.18 -9.97 -9.97
C VAL A 143 -6.54 -9.47 -10.48
N ARG A 144 -6.95 -9.86 -11.69
CA ARG A 144 -8.25 -9.46 -12.26
C ARG A 144 -9.43 -10.09 -11.53
N ASP A 145 -9.38 -11.42 -11.30
CA ASP A 145 -10.47 -12.17 -10.68
C ASP A 145 -10.72 -11.68 -9.24
N ALA A 146 -9.65 -11.40 -8.50
CA ALA A 146 -9.72 -10.86 -7.16
C ALA A 146 -9.88 -9.32 -7.11
N ARG A 147 -9.89 -8.62 -8.25
CA ARG A 147 -9.96 -7.15 -8.37
C ARG A 147 -8.95 -6.45 -7.47
N LEU A 148 -7.71 -6.95 -7.46
CA LEU A 148 -6.68 -6.41 -6.60
C LEU A 148 -6.21 -5.03 -7.06
N ARG A 149 -6.08 -4.11 -6.11
CA ARG A 149 -5.36 -2.87 -6.28
C ARG A 149 -3.86 -3.16 -6.18
N LEU A 150 -3.13 -2.94 -7.27
CA LEU A 150 -1.69 -3.16 -7.29
C LEU A 150 -0.95 -2.19 -6.34
N PRO A 151 0.24 -2.56 -5.83
CA PRO A 151 0.95 -1.75 -4.86
C PRO A 151 1.31 -0.36 -5.38
N GLU A 152 1.01 0.67 -4.62
CA GLU A 152 1.59 1.99 -4.80
C GLU A 152 2.94 2.04 -4.11
N ILE A 153 4.01 2.29 -4.85
CA ILE A 153 5.36 2.24 -4.28
C ILE A 153 5.83 3.57 -3.68
N ALA A 154 4.98 4.59 -3.67
CA ALA A 154 5.33 5.91 -3.15
C ALA A 154 5.67 5.91 -1.64
N HIS A 155 5.10 4.98 -0.85
CA HIS A 155 5.45 4.81 0.57
C HIS A 155 6.92 4.43 0.78
N LEU A 156 7.58 3.80 -0.23
CA LEU A 156 9.00 3.50 -0.16
C LEU A 156 9.90 4.74 -0.11
N LEU A 157 9.38 5.93 -0.48
CA LEU A 157 10.10 7.19 -0.35
C LEU A 157 10.23 7.64 1.11
N GLU A 158 9.34 7.18 2.00
CA GLU A 158 9.38 7.42 3.44
C GLU A 158 10.15 6.34 4.20
N THR A 159 10.66 5.34 3.49
CA THR A 159 11.31 4.16 4.07
C THR A 159 12.81 4.19 3.77
N PRO A 160 13.70 3.93 4.75
CA PRO A 160 15.13 3.76 4.48
C PRO A 160 15.41 2.63 3.48
N LEU A 161 16.47 2.78 2.66
CA LEU A 161 16.81 1.80 1.62
C LEU A 161 17.26 0.42 2.16
N ASP A 162 17.68 0.37 3.41
CA ASP A 162 18.07 -0.83 4.15
C ASP A 162 16.94 -1.46 4.96
N ALA A 163 15.74 -0.89 4.87
CA ALA A 163 14.56 -1.45 5.54
C ALA A 163 14.14 -2.80 4.93
N GLU A 164 13.41 -3.59 5.73
CA GLU A 164 12.80 -4.82 5.28
C GLU A 164 11.92 -4.58 4.03
N PRO A 165 11.93 -5.50 3.05
CA PRO A 165 11.07 -5.38 1.88
C PRO A 165 9.59 -5.29 2.25
N ALA A 166 8.85 -4.49 1.52
CA ALA A 166 7.40 -4.52 1.57
C ALA A 166 6.87 -5.81 0.91
N TRP A 167 5.71 -6.27 1.36
CA TRP A 167 5.09 -7.50 0.88
C TRP A 167 3.73 -7.24 0.22
N PHE A 168 3.52 -7.80 -0.96
CA PHE A 168 2.23 -7.86 -1.64
C PHE A 168 1.80 -9.32 -1.82
N ALA A 169 0.81 -9.74 -1.05
CA ALA A 169 0.21 -11.07 -1.18
C ALA A 169 -0.76 -11.12 -2.36
N VAL A 170 -0.71 -12.19 -3.15
CA VAL A 170 -1.67 -12.42 -4.24
C VAL A 170 -2.52 -13.66 -3.89
N PRO A 171 -3.81 -13.48 -3.57
CA PRO A 171 -4.72 -14.59 -3.32
C PRO A 171 -4.72 -15.60 -4.47
N GLY A 172 -4.61 -16.89 -4.13
CA GLY A 172 -4.54 -17.98 -5.13
C GLY A 172 -3.14 -18.27 -5.66
N MET A 173 -2.17 -17.37 -5.52
CA MET A 173 -0.77 -17.61 -5.89
C MET A 173 -0.02 -18.47 -4.85
N TYR A 174 -0.54 -18.58 -3.62
CA TYR A 174 0.16 -19.16 -2.47
C TYR A 174 1.55 -18.54 -2.27
N GLY A 175 1.63 -17.25 -2.49
CA GLY A 175 2.83 -16.45 -2.48
C GLY A 175 2.52 -14.98 -2.74
N GLY A 176 3.44 -14.29 -3.39
CA GLY A 176 3.30 -12.87 -3.69
C GLY A 176 4.61 -12.24 -4.10
N PHE A 177 4.78 -10.96 -3.78
CA PHE A 177 5.91 -10.15 -4.17
C PHE A 177 6.50 -9.43 -2.96
N ALA A 178 7.79 -9.67 -2.67
CA ALA A 178 8.58 -8.80 -1.81
C ALA A 178 9.23 -7.73 -2.67
N TYR A 179 9.18 -6.46 -2.25
CA TYR A 179 9.71 -5.37 -3.06
C TYR A 179 10.31 -4.25 -2.20
N ARG A 180 11.42 -3.66 -2.68
CA ARG A 180 12.09 -2.53 -2.03
C ARG A 180 12.89 -1.70 -3.02
N LEU A 181 13.10 -0.42 -2.71
CA LEU A 181 14.09 0.40 -3.38
C LEU A 181 15.51 0.04 -2.87
N VAL A 182 16.46 -0.10 -3.78
CA VAL A 182 17.86 -0.41 -3.46
C VAL A 182 18.84 0.65 -3.96
N ALA A 183 18.35 1.66 -4.69
CA ALA A 183 19.13 2.81 -5.11
C ALA A 183 18.24 4.04 -5.16
N ASP A 184 18.84 5.22 -5.01
CA ASP A 184 18.19 6.52 -4.88
C ASP A 184 18.41 7.43 -6.09
N GLY A 185 17.73 8.56 -6.12
CA GLY A 185 17.87 9.59 -7.14
C GLY A 185 17.37 9.17 -8.51
N ALA A 186 17.98 9.72 -9.56
CA ALA A 186 17.60 9.43 -10.95
C ALA A 186 17.88 7.98 -11.38
N ASN A 187 18.81 7.31 -10.69
CA ASN A 187 19.20 5.92 -10.93
C ASN A 187 18.48 4.95 -9.98
N ALA A 188 17.37 5.36 -9.41
CA ALA A 188 16.58 4.54 -8.52
C ALA A 188 16.24 3.20 -9.14
N ARG A 189 16.30 2.15 -8.33
CA ARG A 189 16.04 0.78 -8.72
C ARG A 189 15.19 0.10 -7.65
N LEU A 190 14.14 -0.58 -8.10
CA LEU A 190 13.35 -1.47 -7.28
C LEU A 190 13.83 -2.90 -7.50
N VAL A 191 14.02 -3.66 -6.45
CA VAL A 191 14.14 -5.12 -6.50
C VAL A 191 12.82 -5.71 -6.08
N ALA A 192 12.28 -6.59 -6.93
CA ALA A 192 11.06 -7.33 -6.66
C ALA A 192 11.36 -8.84 -6.75
N GLU A 193 11.07 -9.56 -5.68
CA GLU A 193 11.18 -11.01 -5.59
C GLU A 193 9.78 -11.59 -5.49
N SER A 194 9.45 -12.55 -6.35
CA SER A 194 8.16 -13.21 -6.34
C SER A 194 8.34 -14.70 -6.18
N TRP A 195 7.43 -15.34 -5.47
CA TRP A 195 7.34 -16.79 -5.41
C TRP A 195 5.90 -17.26 -5.44
N CYS A 196 5.73 -18.45 -6.00
CA CYS A 196 4.47 -19.17 -6.08
C CYS A 196 4.71 -20.57 -5.56
N ARG A 197 3.94 -21.03 -4.58
CA ARG A 197 4.05 -22.35 -3.96
C ARG A 197 3.02 -23.36 -4.49
N VAL A 198 2.53 -23.15 -5.72
CA VAL A 198 1.72 -24.19 -6.41
C VAL A 198 2.67 -25.30 -6.90
N VAL A 199 2.12 -26.47 -7.27
CA VAL A 199 2.88 -27.64 -7.76
C VAL A 199 4.02 -27.17 -8.67
N GLU A 200 5.28 -27.56 -8.34
CA GLU A 200 6.51 -27.13 -9.00
C GLU A 200 6.98 -25.68 -8.68
N GLY A 201 6.62 -25.13 -7.56
CA GLY A 201 6.92 -23.78 -7.09
C GLY A 201 7.98 -23.02 -7.88
N SER A 202 7.73 -21.75 -8.19
CA SER A 202 8.67 -20.91 -8.96
C SER A 202 8.95 -19.59 -8.27
N GLY A 203 10.23 -19.22 -8.20
CA GLY A 203 10.69 -17.91 -7.75
C GLY A 203 11.24 -17.11 -8.91
N GLN A 204 11.06 -15.79 -8.89
CA GLN A 204 11.70 -14.86 -9.81
C GLN A 204 12.15 -13.62 -9.08
N ARG A 205 13.34 -13.12 -9.45
CA ARG A 205 13.87 -11.84 -8.97
C ARG A 205 14.06 -10.90 -10.14
N HIS A 206 13.45 -9.72 -10.02
CA HIS A 206 13.53 -8.66 -11.03
C HIS A 206 14.23 -7.43 -10.47
N GLU A 207 15.05 -6.81 -11.29
CA GLU A 207 15.50 -5.43 -11.12
C GLU A 207 14.69 -4.53 -12.04
N ILE A 208 14.12 -3.48 -11.48
CA ILE A 208 13.17 -2.59 -12.14
C ILE A 208 13.68 -1.17 -12.04
N THR A 209 13.83 -0.50 -13.17
CA THR A 209 14.26 0.90 -13.30
C THR A 209 13.21 1.70 -14.08
N SER A 210 13.42 3.00 -14.21
CA SER A 210 12.58 3.82 -15.10
C SER A 210 12.73 3.48 -16.59
N ALA A 211 13.79 2.73 -16.98
CA ALA A 211 14.05 2.31 -18.35
C ALA A 211 13.44 0.94 -18.69
N GLY A 212 13.07 0.14 -17.68
CA GLY A 212 12.51 -1.19 -17.90
C GLY A 212 12.81 -2.17 -16.77
N THR A 213 12.53 -3.45 -17.03
CA THR A 213 12.71 -4.57 -16.12
C THR A 213 13.76 -5.54 -16.64
N ARG A 214 14.50 -6.16 -15.72
CA ARG A 214 15.43 -7.23 -16.00
C ARG A 214 15.18 -8.39 -15.05
N LEU A 215 14.91 -9.58 -15.56
CA LEU A 215 14.93 -10.81 -14.79
C LEU A 215 16.37 -11.11 -14.41
N VAL A 216 16.66 -11.24 -13.12
CA VAL A 216 18.01 -11.42 -12.58
C VAL A 216 18.24 -12.86 -12.16
N ASP A 217 17.19 -13.47 -11.62
CA ASP A 217 17.23 -14.83 -11.10
C ASP A 217 15.89 -15.52 -11.28
N GLU A 218 15.91 -16.81 -11.55
CA GLU A 218 14.73 -17.66 -11.68
C GLU A 218 15.04 -19.07 -11.16
N GLY A 219 14.15 -19.63 -10.34
CA GLY A 219 14.36 -20.96 -9.77
C GLY A 219 13.25 -21.40 -8.85
N PHE A 220 13.45 -22.51 -8.16
CA PHE A 220 12.58 -23.04 -7.13
C PHE A 220 12.84 -22.32 -5.79
N VAL A 221 11.78 -22.12 -5.02
CA VAL A 221 11.80 -21.48 -3.69
C VAL A 221 11.42 -22.51 -2.62
#